data_f3f2339394f5d40cad32707f6370a98f
#
_entry.id   f3f2339394f5d40cad32707f6370a98f
#
_cell.length_a   1.000
_cell.length_b   1.000
_cell.length_c   1.000
_cell.angle_alpha   90.00
_cell.angle_beta   90.00
_cell.angle_gamma   90.00
#
_symmetry.space_group_name_H-M   'P 1'
#
loop_
_entity.id
_entity.type
_entity.pdbx_description
1 polymer ?
#
loop_
_entity_poly.entity_id
_entity_poly.type
_entity_poly.pdbx_seq_one_letter_code
_entity_poly.pdbx_strand_id
1 'polypeptide(L)'
;MPITKKLLLYFPVILFTNLAIAQQYDVVIDEIMVDPSPVISLPNNEWLELKNISGVAINLKGWKIDDLTGASGAMPNFILLPDSFVIVCATSFNQVMTSFGTTITISSFPSLNNDGDQLSLISSEGKIIHTVNYLPDWYQDELKKDGGWSLEMTDTKNPCSGSSNWKASSDIRGGSPGKKNATDAVNTDEYPPKLLRAYATDNTNIVLVFDEPLDSLKAAAVNNYIISDGIGTPITAACISPLFNKVNIQSASPLQASKIYTITAGGISDCAGNTRTNKNTARVGLAVAADSLDIVINEILFNPPPAGSDYVEIYNRSNKIIDLQQSYIANRATSGIISSINQISAEKYLFFPQDFMVLTKDISFVKATYITQNPDAFISTRLPSFNDDKGSVVILNEQQNIVDEVTYSDKWHFTLIDNTEGVALERITYNGPSQSAGNWHSAATSAGYGTPTYKNSQYHVNEEVQGDLKISPEIVSPDNDGQDDFCTIDYNFPEPGYVANITIFDASGRRVRYLQRNALCGTKGNFRWDGLGEKNQPLAMGVYIIFAEVFTLKGKTKQFKLPIVLARRN
;
A
#
# COMPACT_ATOMS: atom_id res chain seq x y z
N MET A 1 41.62 66.80 -49.64
CA MET A 1 40.69 65.72 -49.35
C MET A 1 41.40 64.69 -48.41
N PRO A 2 41.11 64.57 -47.11
CA PRO A 2 41.75 63.60 -46.25
C PRO A 2 40.92 62.35 -46.24
N ILE A 3 41.55 61.18 -46.44
CA ILE A 3 41.00 59.84 -46.40
C ILE A 3 41.00 59.41 -44.97
N THR A 4 39.80 59.28 -44.34
CA THR A 4 39.60 58.75 -43.02
C THR A 4 39.59 57.19 -43.08
N LYS A 5 40.63 56.54 -42.55
CA LYS A 5 40.67 55.11 -42.32
C LYS A 5 39.75 54.76 -41.13
N LYS A 6 38.65 54.05 -41.39
CA LYS A 6 37.84 53.40 -40.31
C LYS A 6 38.59 52.18 -39.80
N LEU A 7 38.97 52.22 -38.51
CA LEU A 7 39.53 51.10 -37.76
C LEU A 7 38.36 50.25 -37.30
N LEU A 8 38.20 49.04 -37.83
CA LEU A 8 37.24 48.06 -37.34
C LEU A 8 37.87 47.36 -36.13
N LEU A 9 37.40 47.66 -34.92
CA LEU A 9 37.75 46.90 -33.73
C LEU A 9 36.92 45.58 -33.69
N TYR A 10 37.58 44.47 -33.92
CA TYR A 10 37.02 43.13 -33.57
C TYR A 10 37.12 42.91 -32.06
N PHE A 11 35.98 42.92 -31.36
CA PHE A 11 35.89 42.40 -30.00
C PHE A 11 35.70 40.91 -30.09
N PRO A 12 36.61 40.06 -29.56
CA PRO A 12 36.34 38.64 -29.41
C PRO A 12 35.29 38.46 -28.32
N VAL A 13 34.11 37.96 -28.69
CA VAL A 13 33.13 37.48 -27.73
C VAL A 13 33.70 36.18 -27.14
N ILE A 14 34.32 36.28 -25.99
CA ILE A 14 34.70 35.09 -25.17
C ILE A 14 33.43 34.59 -24.56
N LEU A 15 32.82 33.53 -25.14
CA LEU A 15 31.78 32.73 -24.49
C LEU A 15 32.44 32.00 -23.30
N PHE A 16 32.26 32.53 -22.11
CA PHE A 16 32.48 31.77 -20.91
C PHE A 16 31.36 30.72 -20.82
N THR A 17 31.65 29.48 -21.20
CA THR A 17 30.80 28.33 -20.84
C THR A 17 30.97 28.12 -19.35
N ASN A 18 30.09 28.72 -18.55
CA ASN A 18 29.94 28.36 -17.15
C ASN A 18 29.44 26.94 -17.13
N LEU A 19 30.30 25.97 -16.82
CA LEU A 19 29.88 24.64 -16.45
C LEU A 19 29.15 24.77 -15.12
N ALA A 20 27.84 24.63 -15.14
CA ALA A 20 27.03 24.70 -13.94
C ALA A 20 27.26 23.44 -13.10
N ILE A 21 27.27 23.57 -11.77
CA ILE A 21 27.22 22.44 -10.86
C ILE A 21 25.81 21.87 -10.96
N ALA A 22 25.70 20.60 -11.31
CA ALA A 22 24.40 19.94 -11.49
C ALA A 22 23.61 19.92 -10.17
N GLN A 23 22.32 20.20 -10.27
CA GLN A 23 21.36 20.06 -9.19
C GLN A 23 20.63 18.73 -9.29
N GLN A 24 19.92 18.36 -8.24
CA GLN A 24 19.04 17.21 -8.25
C GLN A 24 18.06 17.32 -9.42
N TYR A 25 17.92 16.25 -10.18
CA TYR A 25 17.10 16.12 -11.40
C TYR A 25 17.58 16.88 -12.64
N ASP A 26 18.70 17.60 -12.63
CA ASP A 26 19.22 18.21 -13.86
C ASP A 26 19.54 17.17 -14.95
N VAL A 27 19.99 15.98 -14.55
CA VAL A 27 20.17 14.81 -15.41
C VAL A 27 19.39 13.66 -14.80
N VAL A 28 18.57 13.00 -15.61
CA VAL A 28 17.75 11.88 -15.15
C VAL A 28 18.15 10.58 -15.84
N ILE A 29 17.95 9.45 -15.17
CA ILE A 29 17.90 8.14 -15.79
C ILE A 29 16.55 8.10 -16.50
N ASP A 30 16.56 7.98 -17.83
CA ASP A 30 15.39 8.15 -18.69
C ASP A 30 14.85 6.80 -19.19
N GLU A 31 15.75 5.85 -19.45
CA GLU A 31 15.42 4.51 -19.93
C GLU A 31 16.36 3.47 -19.30
N ILE A 32 15.86 2.28 -19.01
CA ILE A 32 16.60 1.19 -18.36
C ILE A 32 16.30 -0.12 -19.07
N MET A 33 17.32 -0.79 -19.64
CA MET A 33 17.22 -2.18 -20.09
C MET A 33 17.70 -3.08 -18.97
N VAL A 34 16.76 -3.59 -18.17
CA VAL A 34 17.03 -4.46 -17.01
C VAL A 34 17.32 -5.88 -17.48
N ASP A 35 16.38 -6.48 -18.19
CA ASP A 35 16.52 -7.84 -18.73
C ASP A 35 16.45 -7.79 -20.26
N PRO A 36 17.60 -7.90 -20.95
CA PRO A 36 17.64 -7.88 -22.41
C PRO A 36 17.21 -9.21 -23.05
N SER A 37 16.85 -10.24 -22.27
CA SER A 37 16.49 -11.58 -22.76
C SER A 37 15.03 -11.93 -22.41
N PRO A 38 14.23 -12.45 -23.37
CA PRO A 38 14.57 -12.82 -24.74
C PRO A 38 14.82 -11.60 -25.64
N VAL A 39 15.82 -11.68 -26.49
CA VAL A 39 16.18 -10.60 -27.43
C VAL A 39 15.04 -10.34 -28.41
N ILE A 40 14.55 -9.09 -28.44
CA ILE A 40 13.56 -8.63 -29.43
C ILE A 40 14.29 -8.12 -30.69
N SER A 41 15.00 -6.99 -30.57
CA SER A 41 15.83 -6.45 -31.66
C SER A 41 17.00 -5.61 -31.16
N LEU A 42 17.08 -5.33 -29.87
CA LEU A 42 18.22 -4.66 -29.25
C LEU A 42 19.28 -5.69 -28.83
N PRO A 43 20.54 -5.26 -28.65
CA PRO A 43 21.61 -6.14 -28.20
C PRO A 43 21.32 -6.78 -26.83
N ASN A 44 21.78 -8.02 -26.64
CA ASN A 44 21.63 -8.74 -25.39
C ASN A 44 22.63 -8.23 -24.33
N ASN A 45 22.39 -7.04 -23.83
CA ASN A 45 23.14 -6.44 -22.73
C ASN A 45 22.31 -5.40 -21.97
N GLU A 46 22.59 -5.25 -20.70
CA GLU A 46 22.04 -4.21 -19.85
C GLU A 46 22.63 -2.84 -20.21
N TRP A 47 21.83 -1.79 -20.12
CA TRP A 47 22.23 -0.41 -20.35
C TRP A 47 21.25 0.56 -19.68
N LEU A 48 21.70 1.80 -19.47
CA LEU A 48 20.90 2.94 -19.03
C LEU A 48 20.98 4.04 -20.08
N GLU A 49 19.94 4.86 -20.17
CA GLU A 49 20.00 6.14 -20.87
C GLU A 49 19.87 7.29 -19.87
N LEU A 50 20.75 8.29 -20.04
CA LEU A 50 20.69 9.54 -19.28
C LEU A 50 20.22 10.65 -20.19
N LYS A 51 19.33 11.50 -19.66
CA LYS A 51 18.83 12.70 -20.33
C LYS A 51 19.14 13.94 -19.52
N ASN A 52 19.67 14.98 -20.16
CA ASN A 52 19.82 16.29 -19.55
C ASN A 52 18.51 17.08 -19.72
N ILE A 53 17.77 17.27 -18.63
CA ILE A 53 16.53 18.05 -18.62
C ILE A 53 16.71 19.50 -18.15
N SER A 54 17.96 19.87 -17.82
CA SER A 54 18.31 21.26 -17.49
C SER A 54 18.50 22.12 -18.72
N GLY A 55 18.52 23.44 -18.52
CA GLY A 55 18.79 24.41 -19.58
C GLY A 55 20.28 24.63 -19.89
N VAL A 56 21.21 23.86 -19.30
CA VAL A 56 22.66 24.08 -19.37
C VAL A 56 23.40 22.81 -19.76
N ALA A 57 24.58 22.95 -20.37
CA ALA A 57 25.44 21.82 -20.68
C ALA A 57 26.09 21.29 -19.40
N ILE A 58 26.06 19.97 -19.18
CA ILE A 58 26.59 19.30 -17.99
C ILE A 58 27.70 18.35 -18.37
N ASN A 59 28.84 18.44 -17.65
CA ASN A 59 29.95 17.51 -17.86
C ASN A 59 29.80 16.32 -16.91
N LEU A 60 29.64 15.11 -17.48
CA LEU A 60 29.49 13.85 -16.75
C LEU A 60 30.83 13.27 -16.24
N LYS A 61 31.96 13.96 -16.45
CA LYS A 61 33.27 13.48 -15.99
C LYS A 61 33.27 13.17 -14.50
N GLY A 62 33.62 11.95 -14.15
CA GLY A 62 33.72 11.49 -12.77
C GLY A 62 32.40 11.07 -12.13
N TRP A 63 31.27 11.20 -12.84
CA TRP A 63 29.98 10.71 -12.35
C TRP A 63 29.96 9.19 -12.28
N LYS A 64 29.10 8.64 -11.46
CA LYS A 64 28.95 7.20 -11.24
C LYS A 64 27.49 6.77 -11.16
N ILE A 65 27.27 5.49 -11.39
CA ILE A 65 26.00 4.81 -11.08
C ILE A 65 26.25 3.89 -9.89
N ASP A 66 25.36 3.91 -8.92
CA ASP A 66 25.40 3.07 -7.72
C ASP A 66 24.12 2.24 -7.62
N ASP A 67 24.23 0.95 -7.32
CA ASP A 67 23.13 -0.03 -7.26
C ASP A 67 22.95 -0.64 -5.86
N LEU A 68 23.37 0.05 -4.79
CA LEU A 68 23.41 -0.44 -3.40
C LEU A 68 24.49 -1.48 -3.12
N THR A 69 24.95 -2.25 -4.12
CA THR A 69 26.04 -3.23 -3.95
C THR A 69 27.40 -2.59 -4.15
N GLY A 70 27.43 -1.49 -4.90
CA GLY A 70 28.65 -0.70 -5.12
C GLY A 70 28.54 0.27 -6.28
N ALA A 71 29.38 1.27 -6.26
CA ALA A 71 29.44 2.27 -7.31
C ALA A 71 30.24 1.77 -8.53
N SER A 72 29.76 2.10 -9.71
CA SER A 72 30.47 1.88 -10.98
C SER A 72 31.81 2.62 -11.04
N GLY A 73 32.63 2.33 -12.06
CA GLY A 73 33.71 3.19 -12.47
C GLY A 73 33.22 4.58 -12.90
N ALA A 74 34.13 5.55 -12.87
CA ALA A 74 33.80 6.93 -13.21
C ALA A 74 33.49 7.10 -14.70
N MET A 75 32.47 7.89 -15.04
CA MET A 75 32.15 8.28 -16.40
C MET A 75 33.29 9.11 -17.02
N PRO A 76 33.53 8.98 -18.33
CA PRO A 76 34.55 9.75 -19.05
C PRO A 76 34.21 11.24 -19.11
N ASN A 77 35.15 12.05 -19.65
CA ASN A 77 34.85 13.44 -19.93
C ASN A 77 33.88 13.50 -21.12
N PHE A 78 32.62 13.77 -20.82
CA PHE A 78 31.53 13.87 -21.80
C PHE A 78 30.62 15.06 -21.44
N ILE A 79 30.33 15.91 -22.40
CA ILE A 79 29.42 17.05 -22.20
C ILE A 79 28.06 16.68 -22.76
N LEU A 80 27.08 16.52 -21.85
CA LEU A 80 25.68 16.26 -22.18
C LEU A 80 24.97 17.61 -22.36
N LEU A 81 24.58 17.91 -23.60
CA LEU A 81 23.89 19.16 -23.93
C LEU A 81 22.44 19.17 -23.42
N PRO A 82 21.81 20.34 -23.27
CA PRO A 82 20.38 20.40 -22.94
C PRO A 82 19.52 19.55 -23.90
N ASP A 83 18.51 18.86 -23.38
CA ASP A 83 17.59 17.97 -24.11
C ASP A 83 18.28 16.81 -24.86
N SER A 84 19.56 16.53 -24.59
CA SER A 84 20.30 15.43 -25.22
C SER A 84 20.29 14.17 -24.36
N PHE A 85 20.48 13.05 -25.05
CA PHE A 85 20.55 11.71 -24.47
C PHE A 85 21.96 11.14 -24.55
N VAL A 86 22.31 10.25 -23.65
CA VAL A 86 23.52 9.44 -23.72
C VAL A 86 23.28 8.06 -23.14
N ILE A 87 23.60 7.03 -23.94
CA ILE A 87 23.54 5.64 -23.49
C ILE A 87 24.77 5.35 -22.64
N VAL A 88 24.57 4.70 -21.51
CA VAL A 88 25.63 4.24 -20.59
C VAL A 88 25.59 2.73 -20.52
N CYS A 89 26.69 2.06 -20.81
CA CYS A 89 26.81 0.61 -20.78
C CYS A 89 28.20 0.14 -20.34
N ALA A 90 28.35 -1.16 -20.17
CA ALA A 90 29.66 -1.77 -19.93
C ALA A 90 30.60 -1.59 -21.14
N THR A 91 31.89 -1.46 -20.89
CA THR A 91 32.92 -1.20 -21.92
C THR A 91 32.92 -2.21 -23.06
N SER A 92 32.57 -3.49 -22.79
CA SER A 92 32.49 -4.57 -23.78
C SER A 92 31.41 -4.35 -24.85
N PHE A 93 30.40 -3.54 -24.58
CA PHE A 93 29.27 -3.32 -25.49
C PHE A 93 29.31 -1.98 -26.25
N ASN A 94 30.39 -1.20 -26.09
CA ASN A 94 30.52 0.12 -26.72
C ASN A 94 30.26 0.09 -28.24
N GLN A 95 30.94 -0.82 -28.95
CA GLN A 95 30.83 -0.87 -30.41
C GLN A 95 29.42 -1.18 -30.92
N VAL A 96 28.69 -2.00 -30.18
CA VAL A 96 27.32 -2.38 -30.53
C VAL A 96 26.35 -1.23 -30.21
N MET A 97 26.46 -0.63 -29.02
CA MET A 97 25.53 0.40 -28.56
C MET A 97 25.67 1.73 -29.30
N THR A 98 26.86 2.07 -29.79
CA THR A 98 27.08 3.29 -30.62
C THR A 98 26.30 3.29 -31.92
N SER A 99 25.80 2.15 -32.39
CA SER A 99 24.91 2.08 -33.57
C SER A 99 23.49 2.57 -33.27
N PHE A 100 23.09 2.67 -32.00
CA PHE A 100 21.79 3.13 -31.58
C PHE A 100 21.76 4.59 -31.14
N GLY A 101 22.87 5.13 -30.65
CA GLY A 101 22.97 6.53 -30.21
C GLY A 101 24.34 6.87 -29.65
N THR A 102 24.47 8.14 -29.20
CA THR A 102 25.66 8.57 -28.48
C THR A 102 25.84 7.73 -27.23
N THR A 103 27.00 7.09 -27.10
CA THR A 103 27.27 6.11 -26.05
C THR A 103 28.54 6.46 -25.29
N ILE A 104 28.50 6.38 -23.97
CA ILE A 104 29.66 6.35 -23.10
C ILE A 104 29.71 5.03 -22.36
N THR A 105 30.91 4.61 -21.98
CA THR A 105 31.10 3.36 -21.26
C THR A 105 31.74 3.58 -19.91
N ILE A 106 31.36 2.73 -18.95
CA ILE A 106 31.93 2.70 -17.62
C ILE A 106 32.46 1.31 -17.29
N SER A 107 33.54 1.25 -16.52
CA SER A 107 33.98 0.01 -15.93
C SER A 107 33.06 -0.37 -14.76
N SER A 108 32.97 -1.67 -14.46
CA SER A 108 32.09 -2.16 -13.39
C SER A 108 30.68 -1.56 -13.52
N PHE A 109 30.10 -1.69 -14.71
CA PHE A 109 28.67 -1.37 -14.91
C PHE A 109 27.87 -2.24 -13.93
N PRO A 110 26.91 -1.66 -13.17
CA PRO A 110 26.13 -2.43 -12.18
C PRO A 110 25.34 -3.55 -12.88
N SER A 111 25.17 -4.68 -12.20
CA SER A 111 24.25 -5.72 -12.67
C SER A 111 22.84 -5.33 -12.23
N LEU A 112 21.93 -5.21 -13.18
CA LEU A 112 20.57 -4.80 -12.92
C LEU A 112 19.72 -6.00 -12.50
N ASN A 113 19.14 -5.96 -11.29
CA ASN A 113 18.35 -7.08 -10.78
C ASN A 113 16.95 -7.12 -11.40
N ASN A 114 16.56 -8.29 -11.98
CA ASN A 114 15.26 -8.48 -12.61
C ASN A 114 14.09 -8.38 -11.60
N ASP A 115 14.32 -8.70 -10.32
CA ASP A 115 13.33 -8.62 -9.26
C ASP A 115 13.13 -7.21 -8.67
N GLY A 116 13.86 -6.23 -9.20
CA GLY A 116 13.87 -4.84 -8.74
C GLY A 116 15.22 -4.41 -8.20
N ASP A 117 15.56 -3.13 -8.40
CA ASP A 117 16.83 -2.55 -7.98
C ASP A 117 16.72 -1.04 -7.72
N GLN A 118 17.68 -0.51 -6.96
CA GLN A 118 17.80 0.92 -6.72
C GLN A 118 19.05 1.46 -7.41
N LEU A 119 18.87 2.28 -8.43
CA LEU A 119 19.94 2.90 -9.19
C LEU A 119 20.05 4.39 -8.83
N SER A 120 21.23 4.82 -8.42
CA SER A 120 21.51 6.23 -8.10
C SER A 120 22.55 6.82 -9.04
N LEU A 121 22.24 7.93 -9.69
CA LEU A 121 23.16 8.73 -10.47
C LEU A 121 23.85 9.74 -9.54
N ILE A 122 25.18 9.62 -9.41
CA ILE A 122 25.97 10.38 -8.45
C ILE A 122 26.97 11.28 -9.20
N SER A 123 26.99 12.57 -8.86
CA SER A 123 27.94 13.54 -9.44
C SER A 123 29.38 13.29 -8.96
N SER A 124 30.34 13.98 -9.60
CA SER A 124 31.75 13.93 -9.21
C SER A 124 32.02 14.44 -7.78
N GLU A 125 31.13 15.28 -7.24
CA GLU A 125 31.16 15.77 -5.86
C GLU A 125 30.49 14.83 -4.86
N GLY A 126 29.96 13.68 -5.32
CA GLY A 126 29.24 12.73 -4.47
C GLY A 126 27.78 13.13 -4.19
N LYS A 127 27.21 14.06 -4.94
CA LYS A 127 25.81 14.46 -4.81
C LYS A 127 24.91 13.52 -5.59
N ILE A 128 23.83 13.06 -4.97
CA ILE A 128 22.77 12.30 -5.66
C ILE A 128 22.03 13.25 -6.62
N ILE A 129 22.01 12.92 -7.90
CA ILE A 129 21.35 13.71 -8.94
C ILE A 129 19.97 13.13 -9.27
N HIS A 130 19.88 11.80 -9.41
CA HIS A 130 18.63 11.10 -9.64
C HIS A 130 18.72 9.69 -9.04
N THR A 131 17.61 9.17 -8.50
CA THR A 131 17.52 7.78 -8.05
C THR A 131 16.23 7.17 -8.55
N VAL A 132 16.33 5.97 -9.07
CA VAL A 132 15.21 5.13 -9.51
C VAL A 132 15.24 3.85 -8.69
N ASN A 133 14.13 3.50 -8.05
CA ASN A 133 13.97 2.25 -7.30
C ASN A 133 12.87 1.44 -8.00
N TYR A 134 13.22 0.79 -9.12
CA TYR A 134 12.27 0.09 -9.95
C TYR A 134 11.92 -1.29 -9.39
N LEU A 135 10.71 -1.73 -9.72
CA LEU A 135 10.19 -3.07 -9.48
C LEU A 135 9.58 -3.63 -10.78
N PRO A 136 9.39 -4.95 -10.90
CA PRO A 136 8.81 -5.55 -12.11
C PRO A 136 7.42 -5.06 -12.47
N ASP A 137 6.61 -4.63 -11.49
CA ASP A 137 5.27 -4.08 -11.70
C ASP A 137 5.28 -2.71 -12.41
N TRP A 138 6.44 -1.99 -12.43
CA TRP A 138 6.58 -0.72 -13.14
C TRP A 138 6.47 -0.87 -14.66
N TYR A 139 6.69 -2.10 -15.20
CA TYR A 139 6.46 -2.37 -16.63
C TYR A 139 5.00 -2.20 -17.04
N GLN A 140 4.04 -2.35 -16.11
CA GLN A 140 2.59 -2.26 -16.37
C GLN A 140 2.12 -3.17 -17.52
N ASP A 141 2.87 -4.23 -17.80
CA ASP A 141 2.64 -5.20 -18.88
C ASP A 141 3.21 -6.57 -18.46
N GLU A 142 2.33 -7.54 -18.25
CA GLU A 142 2.69 -8.87 -17.74
C GLU A 142 3.59 -9.67 -18.70
N LEU A 143 3.55 -9.39 -20.01
CA LEU A 143 4.40 -10.08 -20.99
C LEU A 143 5.77 -9.41 -21.12
N LYS A 144 5.82 -8.09 -20.99
CA LYS A 144 7.06 -7.33 -21.19
C LYS A 144 7.97 -7.32 -19.97
N LYS A 145 7.43 -7.52 -18.77
CA LYS A 145 8.23 -7.61 -17.54
C LYS A 145 9.14 -8.85 -17.50
N ASP A 146 8.84 -9.87 -18.34
CA ASP A 146 9.62 -11.11 -18.43
C ASP A 146 10.87 -10.97 -19.32
N GLY A 147 11.20 -9.75 -19.76
CA GLY A 147 12.44 -9.42 -20.45
C GLY A 147 12.30 -9.00 -21.92
N GLY A 148 13.40 -8.56 -22.52
CA GLY A 148 13.51 -8.06 -23.90
C GLY A 148 13.01 -6.64 -24.11
N TRP A 149 12.43 -6.02 -23.10
CA TRP A 149 11.86 -4.66 -23.14
C TRP A 149 12.53 -3.77 -22.11
N SER A 150 12.80 -2.53 -22.50
CA SER A 150 13.24 -1.51 -21.55
C SER A 150 12.08 -0.93 -20.74
N LEU A 151 12.44 -0.39 -19.60
CA LEU A 151 11.57 0.43 -18.75
C LEU A 151 11.84 1.92 -19.10
N GLU A 152 10.83 2.66 -19.55
CA GLU A 152 10.93 4.04 -20.00
C GLU A 152 10.21 5.01 -19.05
N MET A 153 10.85 6.14 -18.73
CA MET A 153 10.19 7.26 -18.07
C MET A 153 9.21 7.95 -19.03
N THR A 154 7.96 8.12 -18.60
CA THR A 154 6.89 8.68 -19.43
C THR A 154 7.00 10.20 -19.57
N ASP A 155 7.24 10.92 -18.46
CA ASP A 155 7.37 12.39 -18.45
C ASP A 155 8.61 12.79 -17.64
N THR A 156 9.63 13.28 -18.34
CA THR A 156 10.87 13.72 -17.70
C THR A 156 10.73 15.03 -16.90
N LYS A 157 9.58 15.70 -16.95
CA LYS A 157 9.28 16.86 -16.10
C LYS A 157 8.82 16.45 -14.69
N ASN A 158 8.48 15.16 -14.50
CA ASN A 158 8.08 14.58 -13.22
C ASN A 158 9.01 13.43 -12.82
N PRO A 159 10.33 13.66 -12.68
CA PRO A 159 11.31 12.59 -12.50
C PRO A 159 11.19 11.87 -11.16
N CYS A 160 10.44 12.40 -10.19
CA CYS A 160 10.24 11.82 -8.87
C CYS A 160 8.93 11.05 -8.70
N SER A 161 8.06 10.97 -9.71
CA SER A 161 6.71 10.38 -9.57
C SER A 161 6.70 8.83 -9.51
N GLY A 162 7.85 8.17 -9.37
CA GLY A 162 7.95 6.72 -9.16
C GLY A 162 7.23 5.88 -10.21
N SER A 163 6.61 4.78 -9.80
CA SER A 163 5.96 3.79 -10.68
C SER A 163 4.90 4.37 -11.61
N SER A 164 4.23 5.45 -11.22
CA SER A 164 3.19 6.09 -12.04
C SER A 164 3.76 6.78 -13.30
N ASN A 165 5.08 7.05 -13.32
CA ASN A 165 5.77 7.73 -14.41
C ASN A 165 6.67 6.80 -15.23
N TRP A 166 6.56 5.49 -15.03
CA TRP A 166 7.36 4.51 -15.75
C TRP A 166 6.49 3.41 -16.34
N LYS A 167 6.87 2.89 -17.50
CA LYS A 167 6.23 1.72 -18.13
C LYS A 167 7.15 1.06 -19.15
N ALA A 168 6.78 -0.15 -19.57
CA ALA A 168 7.49 -0.86 -20.62
C ALA A 168 7.49 -0.07 -21.93
N SER A 169 8.61 -0.07 -22.63
CA SER A 169 8.73 0.53 -23.96
C SER A 169 7.62 0.07 -24.92
N SER A 170 7.12 0.99 -25.74
CA SER A 170 6.22 0.68 -26.86
C SER A 170 6.93 0.58 -28.21
N ASP A 171 8.24 0.78 -28.27
CA ASP A 171 9.05 0.62 -29.50
C ASP A 171 9.16 -0.87 -29.85
N ILE A 172 8.81 -1.23 -31.10
CA ILE A 172 8.82 -2.64 -31.57
C ILE A 172 10.19 -3.34 -31.46
N ARG A 173 11.26 -2.58 -31.25
CA ARG A 173 12.61 -3.10 -31.05
C ARG A 173 12.89 -3.54 -29.62
N GLY A 174 11.97 -3.27 -28.67
CA GLY A 174 12.12 -3.55 -27.26
C GLY A 174 12.64 -2.37 -26.43
N GLY A 175 12.92 -1.22 -27.05
CA GLY A 175 13.41 0.00 -26.38
C GLY A 175 13.73 1.10 -27.39
N SER A 176 13.99 2.32 -26.88
CA SER A 176 14.22 3.51 -27.70
C SER A 176 15.59 4.20 -27.46
N PRO A 177 16.70 3.45 -27.31
CA PRO A 177 17.99 4.05 -26.98
C PRO A 177 18.44 5.11 -28.00
N GLY A 178 19.01 6.19 -27.48
CA GLY A 178 19.58 7.31 -28.27
C GLY A 178 18.55 8.30 -28.79
N LYS A 179 17.28 8.19 -28.39
CA LYS A 179 16.19 9.09 -28.81
C LYS A 179 15.13 9.22 -27.72
N LYS A 180 14.18 10.09 -27.95
CA LYS A 180 13.02 10.28 -27.10
C LYS A 180 12.26 8.96 -26.88
N ASN A 181 11.88 8.67 -25.64
CA ASN A 181 11.15 7.47 -25.24
C ASN A 181 9.90 7.25 -26.09
N ALA A 182 9.66 6.02 -26.49
CA ALA A 182 8.46 5.62 -27.25
C ALA A 182 7.18 5.81 -26.42
N THR A 183 7.30 5.82 -25.11
CA THR A 183 6.22 6.03 -24.15
C THR A 183 6.05 7.48 -23.72
N ASP A 184 6.87 8.42 -24.27
CA ASP A 184 6.83 9.82 -23.86
C ASP A 184 5.42 10.42 -24.03
N ALA A 185 4.91 10.95 -22.95
CA ALA A 185 3.61 11.61 -22.86
C ALA A 185 3.62 12.56 -21.66
N VAL A 186 2.69 13.51 -21.66
CA VAL A 186 2.45 14.33 -20.48
C VAL A 186 1.85 13.45 -19.40
N ASN A 187 2.51 13.38 -18.27
CA ASN A 187 2.07 12.68 -17.05
C ASN A 187 2.18 13.65 -15.87
N THR A 188 1.18 14.52 -15.75
CA THR A 188 1.17 15.56 -14.72
C THR A 188 0.95 14.94 -13.36
N ASP A 189 1.86 15.19 -12.43
CA ASP A 189 1.66 14.89 -11.03
C ASP A 189 0.85 16.02 -10.37
N GLU A 190 -0.31 15.67 -9.81
CA GLU A 190 -1.23 16.60 -9.14
C GLU A 190 -1.39 16.27 -7.64
N TYR A 191 -0.73 15.23 -7.16
CA TYR A 191 -0.90 14.73 -5.80
C TYR A 191 0.27 15.16 -4.91
N PRO A 192 -0.03 15.90 -3.82
CA PRO A 192 1.00 16.27 -2.86
C PRO A 192 1.40 15.11 -1.96
N PRO A 193 2.66 15.06 -1.47
CA PRO A 193 3.17 13.95 -0.67
C PRO A 193 2.35 13.69 0.60
N LYS A 194 2.06 12.42 0.86
CA LYS A 194 1.35 11.93 2.04
C LYS A 194 2.34 11.36 3.06
N LEU A 195 2.26 11.82 4.30
CA LEU A 195 2.95 11.21 5.42
C LEU A 195 2.27 9.87 5.76
N LEU A 196 2.94 8.76 5.45
CA LEU A 196 2.41 7.42 5.67
C LEU A 196 2.54 6.97 7.12
N ARG A 197 3.73 7.17 7.71
CA ARG A 197 4.04 6.74 9.07
C ARG A 197 5.25 7.47 9.62
N ALA A 198 5.44 7.34 10.94
CA ALA A 198 6.63 7.81 11.63
C ALA A 198 7.12 6.76 12.62
N TYR A 199 8.43 6.71 12.87
CA TYR A 199 9.01 5.86 13.90
C TYR A 199 10.22 6.54 14.56
N ALA A 200 10.43 6.24 15.82
CA ALA A 200 11.60 6.70 16.57
C ALA A 200 12.78 5.75 16.37
N THR A 201 13.96 6.28 16.13
CA THR A 201 15.23 5.51 16.12
C THR A 201 15.88 5.48 17.50
N ASP A 202 15.63 6.51 18.29
CA ASP A 202 15.96 6.64 19.71
C ASP A 202 14.95 7.59 20.39
N ASN A 203 15.21 8.04 21.60
CA ASN A 203 14.28 8.90 22.32
C ASN A 203 14.21 10.35 21.82
N THR A 204 15.04 10.76 20.85
CA THR A 204 15.05 12.12 20.27
C THR A 204 14.96 12.14 18.75
N ASN A 205 15.42 11.11 18.07
CA ASN A 205 15.42 11.05 16.61
C ASN A 205 14.21 10.29 16.09
N ILE A 206 13.52 10.89 15.14
CA ILE A 206 12.29 10.38 14.54
C ILE A 206 12.41 10.42 13.04
N VAL A 207 12.10 9.32 12.37
CA VAL A 207 12.03 9.23 10.92
C VAL A 207 10.57 9.28 10.47
N LEU A 208 10.28 10.21 9.58
CA LEU A 208 9.00 10.35 8.87
C LEU A 208 9.13 9.65 7.51
N VAL A 209 8.13 8.89 7.11
CA VAL A 209 8.09 8.16 5.83
C VAL A 209 6.94 8.68 5.01
N PHE A 210 7.24 9.12 3.78
CA PHE A 210 6.28 9.62 2.81
C PHE A 210 6.09 8.62 1.67
N ASP A 211 5.00 8.75 0.94
CA ASP A 211 4.64 7.89 -0.20
C ASP A 211 5.47 8.17 -1.46
N GLU A 212 6.13 9.33 -1.52
CA GLU A 212 6.90 9.78 -2.67
C GLU A 212 8.14 10.61 -2.27
N PRO A 213 9.09 10.83 -3.20
CA PRO A 213 10.24 11.71 -2.98
C PRO A 213 9.86 13.17 -2.77
N LEU A 214 10.53 13.84 -1.86
CA LEU A 214 10.28 15.21 -1.43
C LEU A 214 11.27 16.22 -2.05
N ASP A 215 10.85 17.47 -2.18
CA ASP A 215 11.79 18.60 -2.27
C ASP A 215 12.63 18.64 -0.99
N SER A 216 13.91 18.25 -1.12
CA SER A 216 14.82 18.09 0.02
C SER A 216 15.06 19.37 0.81
N LEU A 217 14.98 20.55 0.16
CA LEU A 217 15.15 21.85 0.80
C LEU A 217 13.93 22.21 1.66
N LYS A 218 12.72 22.02 1.13
CA LYS A 218 11.50 22.25 1.88
C LYS A 218 11.33 21.22 3.01
N ALA A 219 11.69 19.96 2.74
CA ALA A 219 11.66 18.91 3.74
C ALA A 219 12.65 19.12 4.90
N ALA A 220 13.74 19.89 4.68
CA ALA A 220 14.70 20.24 5.72
C ALA A 220 14.27 21.44 6.59
N ALA A 221 13.15 22.11 6.29
CA ALA A 221 12.67 23.25 7.06
C ALA A 221 11.96 22.79 8.34
N VAL A 222 12.55 23.00 9.49
CA VAL A 222 12.06 22.55 10.82
C VAL A 222 10.64 23.05 11.12
N ASN A 223 10.29 24.26 10.67
CA ASN A 223 8.96 24.86 10.89
C ASN A 223 7.83 24.13 10.17
N ASN A 224 8.15 23.22 9.27
CA ASN A 224 7.18 22.36 8.60
C ASN A 224 6.68 21.21 9.49
N TYR A 225 7.25 21.03 10.68
CA TYR A 225 6.93 19.92 11.56
C TYR A 225 6.53 20.39 12.95
N ILE A 226 5.52 19.73 13.51
CA ILE A 226 5.07 19.95 14.88
C ILE A 226 4.86 18.59 15.55
N ILE A 227 5.47 18.41 16.72
CA ILE A 227 5.29 17.23 17.57
C ILE A 227 4.36 17.61 18.72
N SER A 228 3.33 16.78 18.94
CA SER A 228 2.30 17.02 19.97
C SER A 228 2.86 17.03 21.41
N ASP A 229 1.96 17.21 22.35
CA ASP A 229 2.21 17.07 23.80
C ASP A 229 3.30 18.00 24.35
N GLY A 230 3.41 19.19 23.78
CA GLY A 230 4.31 20.23 24.27
C GLY A 230 5.75 20.13 23.80
N ILE A 231 6.10 19.16 22.92
CA ILE A 231 7.43 19.09 22.31
C ILE A 231 7.61 20.23 21.29
N GLY A 232 6.59 20.45 20.43
CA GLY A 232 6.59 21.55 19.47
C GLY A 232 7.45 21.28 18.22
N THR A 233 8.11 22.33 17.71
CA THR A 233 8.98 22.27 16.52
C THR A 233 10.27 21.51 16.81
N PRO A 234 10.73 20.60 15.94
CA PRO A 234 12.01 19.91 16.10
C PRO A 234 13.19 20.88 15.96
N ILE A 235 14.33 20.51 16.51
CA ILE A 235 15.56 21.32 16.43
C ILE A 235 16.33 21.11 15.13
N THR A 236 16.16 19.95 14.47
CA THR A 236 16.72 19.67 13.15
C THR A 236 15.70 18.90 12.30
N ALA A 237 15.84 19.06 10.98
CA ALA A 237 15.16 18.23 9.98
C ALA A 237 16.10 18.00 8.80
N ALA A 238 16.23 16.77 8.34
CA ALA A 238 17.08 16.40 7.22
C ALA A 238 16.38 15.34 6.36
N CYS A 239 16.25 15.64 5.07
CA CYS A 239 15.75 14.67 4.10
C CYS A 239 16.79 13.57 3.86
N ILE A 240 16.37 12.31 3.86
CA ILE A 240 17.27 11.16 3.78
C ILE A 240 17.46 10.75 2.32
N SER A 241 18.72 10.84 1.84
CA SER A 241 19.11 10.30 0.53
C SER A 241 19.19 8.75 0.59
N PRO A 242 19.16 8.03 -0.55
CA PRO A 242 19.09 8.56 -1.92
C PRO A 242 17.65 8.75 -2.44
N LEU A 243 16.63 8.17 -1.79
CA LEU A 243 15.24 8.21 -2.28
C LEU A 243 14.50 9.50 -1.93
N PHE A 244 14.96 10.24 -0.93
CA PHE A 244 14.34 11.50 -0.47
C PHE A 244 12.87 11.40 -0.05
N ASN A 245 12.35 10.21 0.20
CA ASN A 245 11.01 9.97 0.71
C ASN A 245 10.96 9.79 2.24
N LYS A 246 12.07 10.03 2.92
CA LYS A 246 12.17 9.98 4.39
C LYS A 246 12.81 11.27 4.91
N VAL A 247 12.35 11.70 6.09
CA VAL A 247 12.90 12.86 6.81
C VAL A 247 13.26 12.45 8.21
N ASN A 248 14.50 12.65 8.60
CA ASN A 248 14.92 12.54 10.01
C ASN A 248 14.72 13.89 10.69
N ILE A 249 13.95 13.92 11.77
CA ILE A 249 13.80 15.10 12.63
C ILE A 249 14.31 14.77 14.03
N GLN A 250 14.87 15.78 14.69
CA GLN A 250 15.32 15.67 16.08
C GLN A 250 14.38 16.50 16.97
N SER A 251 13.73 15.84 17.93
CA SER A 251 12.81 16.50 18.85
C SER A 251 13.55 17.42 19.83
N ALA A 252 12.89 18.50 20.23
CA ALA A 252 13.43 19.45 21.22
C ALA A 252 13.52 18.87 22.64
N SER A 253 12.76 17.82 22.93
CA SER A 253 12.76 17.10 24.21
C SER A 253 12.62 15.59 23.94
N PRO A 254 13.16 14.73 24.80
CA PRO A 254 13.06 13.28 24.64
C PRO A 254 11.62 12.79 24.68
N LEU A 255 11.30 11.83 23.82
CA LEU A 255 10.06 11.06 23.86
C LEU A 255 10.02 10.24 25.15
N GLN A 256 8.86 10.17 25.78
CA GLN A 256 8.64 9.38 27.00
C GLN A 256 8.20 7.95 26.62
N ALA A 257 8.62 6.97 27.41
CA ALA A 257 8.19 5.59 27.27
C ALA A 257 6.66 5.47 27.40
N SER A 258 6.07 4.55 26.65
CA SER A 258 4.64 4.25 26.65
C SER A 258 3.71 5.42 26.28
N LYS A 259 4.25 6.50 25.72
CA LYS A 259 3.47 7.65 25.27
C LYS A 259 3.44 7.72 23.75
N ILE A 260 2.23 7.95 23.20
CA ILE A 260 2.00 8.15 21.78
C ILE A 260 1.95 9.64 21.50
N TYR A 261 2.74 10.08 20.55
CA TYR A 261 2.76 11.45 20.05
C TYR A 261 2.20 11.48 18.62
N THR A 262 1.70 12.64 18.23
CA THR A 262 1.31 12.92 16.84
C THR A 262 2.27 13.91 16.22
N ILE A 263 2.81 13.56 15.06
CA ILE A 263 3.58 14.48 14.24
C ILE A 263 2.67 15.04 13.17
N THR A 264 2.68 16.35 13.01
CA THR A 264 2.03 17.05 11.91
C THR A 264 3.10 17.58 10.97
N ALA A 265 3.04 17.24 9.69
CA ALA A 265 3.86 17.79 8.62
C ALA A 265 3.01 18.73 7.75
N GLY A 266 3.50 19.93 7.48
CA GLY A 266 2.83 20.94 6.63
C GLY A 266 3.83 21.66 5.75
N GLY A 267 3.40 22.18 4.60
CA GLY A 267 4.28 22.90 3.68
C GLY A 267 5.34 22.02 2.99
N ILE A 268 5.18 20.70 3.04
CA ILE A 268 6.03 19.74 2.34
C ILE A 268 5.55 19.60 0.91
N SER A 269 6.50 19.63 -0.04
CA SER A 269 6.21 19.39 -1.46
C SER A 269 7.11 18.29 -2.03
N ASP A 270 6.65 17.71 -3.14
CA ASP A 270 7.43 16.86 -4.03
C ASP A 270 8.35 17.69 -4.95
N CYS A 271 8.98 17.02 -5.92
CA CYS A 271 9.82 17.68 -6.91
C CYS A 271 9.02 18.42 -8.00
N ALA A 272 7.74 18.09 -8.23
CA ALA A 272 6.85 18.79 -9.15
C ALA A 272 6.29 20.09 -8.55
N GLY A 273 6.44 20.27 -7.23
CA GLY A 273 6.00 21.46 -6.50
C GLY A 273 4.61 21.34 -5.88
N ASN A 274 3.97 20.15 -5.96
CA ASN A 274 2.70 19.92 -5.29
C ASN A 274 2.89 19.98 -3.78
N THR A 275 2.11 20.82 -3.13
CA THR A 275 2.25 21.10 -1.70
C THR A 275 0.97 20.73 -0.97
N ARG A 276 1.08 19.90 0.05
CA ARG A 276 -0.06 19.55 0.91
C ARG A 276 -0.40 20.68 1.86
N THR A 277 -1.61 21.21 1.72
CA THR A 277 -2.16 22.27 2.58
C THR A 277 -2.95 21.72 3.76
N ASN A 278 -3.50 20.51 3.66
CA ASN A 278 -4.22 19.83 4.73
C ASN A 278 -3.25 19.17 5.72
N LYS A 279 -3.73 18.94 6.96
CA LYS A 279 -2.95 18.27 8.00
C LYS A 279 -2.52 16.87 7.53
N ASN A 280 -1.22 16.64 7.53
CA ASN A 280 -0.57 15.39 7.19
C ASN A 280 0.05 14.86 8.48
N THR A 281 -0.58 13.85 9.09
CA THR A 281 -0.24 13.44 10.46
C THR A 281 0.12 11.97 10.54
N ALA A 282 1.07 11.64 11.42
CA ALA A 282 1.41 10.27 11.79
C ALA A 282 1.63 10.16 13.30
N ARG A 283 1.32 8.98 13.86
CA ARG A 283 1.64 8.66 15.25
C ARG A 283 3.09 8.19 15.37
N VAL A 284 3.71 8.46 16.52
CA VAL A 284 5.06 7.99 16.87
C VAL A 284 5.14 7.73 18.36
N GLY A 285 6.07 6.89 18.75
CA GLY A 285 6.45 6.64 20.15
C GLY A 285 7.60 5.65 20.23
N LEU A 286 8.04 5.36 21.43
CA LEU A 286 9.14 4.42 21.67
C LEU A 286 8.60 2.99 21.67
N ALA A 287 9.07 2.18 20.72
CA ALA A 287 8.70 0.77 20.63
C ALA A 287 9.37 -0.04 21.74
N VAL A 288 8.66 -1.07 22.19
CA VAL A 288 9.16 -2.09 23.13
C VAL A 288 8.87 -3.48 22.57
N ALA A 289 9.60 -4.48 23.03
CA ALA A 289 9.41 -5.87 22.60
C ALA A 289 8.01 -6.39 22.97
N ALA A 290 7.44 -7.22 22.09
CA ALA A 290 6.20 -7.91 22.35
C ALA A 290 6.44 -9.08 23.32
N ASP A 291 5.60 -9.16 24.36
CA ASP A 291 5.47 -10.33 25.21
C ASP A 291 4.34 -11.25 24.70
N SER A 292 4.20 -12.41 25.36
CA SER A 292 3.13 -13.35 25.04
C SER A 292 1.76 -12.68 25.10
N LEU A 293 0.99 -12.86 24.02
CA LEU A 293 -0.36 -12.33 23.83
C LEU A 293 -0.48 -10.79 23.80
N ASP A 294 0.59 -10.04 23.64
CA ASP A 294 0.51 -8.60 23.35
C ASP A 294 -0.09 -8.35 21.95
N ILE A 295 0.35 -9.16 20.99
CA ILE A 295 -0.25 -9.25 19.65
C ILE A 295 -1.05 -10.54 19.61
N VAL A 296 -2.30 -10.49 19.15
CA VAL A 296 -3.12 -11.68 18.93
C VAL A 296 -3.53 -11.79 17.47
N ILE A 297 -3.57 -13.03 16.98
CA ILE A 297 -4.13 -13.36 15.67
C ILE A 297 -5.63 -13.13 15.76
N ASN A 298 -6.17 -12.25 14.92
CA ASN A 298 -7.55 -11.77 14.99
C ASN A 298 -8.46 -12.38 13.94
N GLU A 299 -7.97 -12.51 12.71
CA GLU A 299 -8.72 -13.05 11.59
C GLU A 299 -7.79 -13.80 10.64
N ILE A 300 -8.28 -14.91 10.04
CA ILE A 300 -7.50 -15.74 9.13
C ILE A 300 -8.37 -16.10 7.93
N LEU A 301 -7.92 -15.74 6.74
CA LEU A 301 -8.40 -16.30 5.48
C LEU A 301 -7.34 -17.27 4.96
N PHE A 302 -7.62 -18.55 4.99
CA PHE A 302 -6.71 -19.63 4.58
C PHE A 302 -7.22 -20.42 3.37
N ASN A 303 -8.42 -20.12 2.89
CA ASN A 303 -9.05 -20.72 1.71
C ASN A 303 -9.66 -19.58 0.84
N PRO A 304 -8.80 -18.76 0.18
CA PRO A 304 -9.28 -17.69 -0.67
C PRO A 304 -9.93 -18.23 -1.95
N PRO A 305 -10.76 -17.44 -2.67
CA PRO A 305 -11.24 -17.79 -3.99
C PRO A 305 -10.10 -18.05 -4.98
N PRO A 306 -10.34 -18.77 -6.11
CA PRO A 306 -9.32 -18.99 -7.14
C PRO A 306 -8.62 -17.70 -7.58
N ALA A 307 -7.30 -17.75 -7.69
CA ALA A 307 -6.42 -16.60 -7.93
C ALA A 307 -6.41 -15.54 -6.80
N GLY A 308 -6.98 -15.85 -5.64
CA GLY A 308 -6.93 -15.00 -4.46
C GLY A 308 -5.65 -15.18 -3.63
N SER A 309 -5.58 -14.47 -2.53
CA SER A 309 -4.45 -14.50 -1.59
C SER A 309 -4.95 -14.70 -0.17
N ASP A 310 -4.24 -15.54 0.58
CA ASP A 310 -4.43 -15.64 2.02
C ASP A 310 -4.19 -14.31 2.72
N TYR A 311 -4.81 -14.12 3.86
CA TYR A 311 -4.42 -13.08 4.79
C TYR A 311 -4.53 -13.52 6.25
N VAL A 312 -3.73 -12.88 7.08
CA VAL A 312 -3.80 -12.96 8.54
C VAL A 312 -3.93 -11.55 9.08
N GLU A 313 -4.96 -11.29 9.85
CA GLU A 313 -5.04 -10.05 10.59
C GLU A 313 -4.56 -10.25 12.03
N ILE A 314 -3.73 -9.33 12.49
CA ILE A 314 -3.25 -9.23 13.86
C ILE A 314 -3.83 -8.01 14.56
N TYR A 315 -4.02 -8.11 15.87
CA TYR A 315 -4.52 -7.05 16.74
C TYR A 315 -3.57 -6.83 17.92
N ASN A 316 -3.17 -5.56 18.14
CA ASN A 316 -2.40 -5.20 19.32
C ASN A 316 -3.35 -4.97 20.50
N ARG A 317 -3.51 -6.01 21.34
CA ARG A 317 -4.37 -5.90 22.53
C ARG A 317 -3.66 -5.31 23.76
N SER A 318 -2.36 -5.08 23.66
CA SER A 318 -1.55 -4.50 24.73
C SER A 318 -1.64 -2.97 24.77
N ASN A 319 -1.04 -2.38 25.78
CA ASN A 319 -0.83 -0.93 25.87
C ASN A 319 0.57 -0.52 25.36
N LYS A 320 1.28 -1.42 24.67
CA LYS A 320 2.63 -1.21 24.16
C LYS A 320 2.62 -0.74 22.72
N ILE A 321 3.58 0.06 22.35
CA ILE A 321 3.92 0.34 20.95
C ILE A 321 4.93 -0.73 20.55
N ILE A 322 4.62 -1.53 19.53
CA ILE A 322 5.43 -2.65 19.08
C ILE A 322 5.98 -2.35 17.69
N ASP A 323 7.23 -2.70 17.41
CA ASP A 323 7.82 -2.58 16.08
C ASP A 323 7.66 -3.90 15.32
N LEU A 324 6.84 -3.90 14.27
CA LEU A 324 6.59 -5.09 13.44
C LEU A 324 7.82 -5.52 12.62
N GLN A 325 8.86 -4.68 12.48
CA GLN A 325 10.14 -5.12 11.94
C GLN A 325 10.80 -6.19 12.82
N GLN A 326 10.54 -6.16 14.12
CA GLN A 326 11.05 -7.11 15.10
C GLN A 326 10.09 -8.27 15.39
N SER A 327 9.09 -8.46 14.52
CA SER A 327 8.09 -9.51 14.66
C SER A 327 8.09 -10.40 13.41
N TYR A 328 7.76 -11.68 13.60
CA TYR A 328 7.76 -12.66 12.52
C TYR A 328 6.44 -13.41 12.47
N ILE A 329 6.05 -13.82 11.25
CA ILE A 329 4.96 -14.75 11.01
C ILE A 329 5.55 -16.08 10.54
N ALA A 330 5.01 -17.17 11.06
CA ALA A 330 5.49 -18.52 10.79
C ALA A 330 4.33 -19.52 10.78
N ASN A 331 4.60 -20.77 10.42
CA ASN A 331 3.70 -21.90 10.60
C ASN A 331 4.41 -23.03 11.37
N ARG A 332 3.68 -24.11 11.67
CA ARG A 332 4.27 -25.37 12.13
C ARG A 332 4.25 -26.41 11.02
N ALA A 333 5.38 -27.05 10.81
CA ALA A 333 5.46 -28.26 10.01
C ALA A 333 4.69 -29.41 10.68
N THR A 334 4.39 -30.47 9.94
CA THR A 334 3.75 -31.68 10.45
C THR A 334 4.53 -32.35 11.60
N SER A 335 5.84 -32.11 11.67
CA SER A 335 6.70 -32.52 12.79
C SER A 335 6.46 -31.75 14.09
N GLY A 336 5.66 -30.68 14.07
CA GLY A 336 5.43 -29.77 15.19
C GLY A 336 6.49 -28.67 15.36
N ILE A 337 7.52 -28.63 14.48
CA ILE A 337 8.57 -27.61 14.51
C ILE A 337 8.08 -26.33 13.82
N ILE A 338 8.39 -25.16 14.40
CA ILE A 338 8.12 -23.87 13.76
C ILE A 338 8.97 -23.76 12.49
N SER A 339 8.34 -23.39 11.39
CA SER A 339 8.96 -23.31 10.06
C SER A 339 8.43 -22.13 9.27
N SER A 340 9.04 -21.87 8.09
CA SER A 340 8.65 -20.76 7.20
C SER A 340 8.56 -19.43 7.93
N ILE A 341 9.60 -19.11 8.72
CA ILE A 341 9.67 -17.88 9.51
C ILE A 341 9.97 -16.72 8.54
N ASN A 342 9.04 -15.78 8.43
CA ASN A 342 9.17 -14.59 7.61
C ASN A 342 9.01 -13.34 8.50
N GLN A 343 9.83 -12.33 8.28
CA GLN A 343 9.71 -11.05 8.96
C GLN A 343 8.40 -10.35 8.52
N ILE A 344 7.65 -9.76 9.45
CA ILE A 344 6.37 -9.11 9.13
C ILE A 344 6.59 -7.84 8.32
N SER A 345 7.58 -7.02 8.69
CA SER A 345 7.92 -5.79 7.96
C SER A 345 9.41 -5.70 7.72
N ALA A 346 9.84 -5.40 6.49
CA ALA A 346 11.24 -5.17 6.16
C ALA A 346 11.81 -3.90 6.79
N GLU A 347 10.94 -2.92 7.08
CA GLU A 347 11.28 -1.64 7.70
C GLU A 347 10.56 -1.47 9.04
N LYS A 348 11.04 -0.52 9.86
CA LYS A 348 10.38 -0.14 11.11
C LYS A 348 8.93 0.27 10.84
N TYR A 349 8.01 -0.42 11.51
CA TYR A 349 6.59 -0.19 11.41
C TYR A 349 5.94 -0.28 12.80
N LEU A 350 5.54 0.86 13.35
CA LEU A 350 4.96 0.91 14.69
C LEU A 350 3.52 0.44 14.68
N PHE A 351 3.24 -0.54 15.52
CA PHE A 351 1.93 -1.11 15.76
C PHE A 351 1.42 -0.64 17.12
N PHE A 352 0.46 0.30 17.08
CA PHE A 352 -0.01 0.96 18.29
C PHE A 352 -1.09 0.15 19.00
N PRO A 353 -1.33 0.43 20.31
CA PRO A 353 -2.42 -0.18 21.06
C PRO A 353 -3.77 -0.10 20.32
N GLN A 354 -4.51 -1.19 20.31
CA GLN A 354 -5.83 -1.34 19.68
C GLN A 354 -5.86 -1.20 18.15
N ASP A 355 -4.72 -1.19 17.48
CA ASP A 355 -4.66 -1.24 16.02
C ASP A 355 -4.88 -2.66 15.50
N PHE A 356 -5.44 -2.73 14.29
CA PHE A 356 -5.49 -3.91 13.44
C PHE A 356 -4.46 -3.79 12.34
N MET A 357 -3.91 -4.92 11.88
CA MET A 357 -2.98 -4.96 10.76
C MET A 357 -3.17 -6.24 9.96
N VAL A 358 -3.46 -6.08 8.68
CA VAL A 358 -3.61 -7.20 7.75
C VAL A 358 -2.28 -7.52 7.08
N LEU A 359 -1.87 -8.77 7.20
CA LEU A 359 -0.67 -9.35 6.58
C LEU A 359 -1.11 -10.18 5.39
N THR A 360 -0.65 -9.84 4.18
CA THR A 360 -0.99 -10.58 2.95
C THR A 360 0.09 -10.39 1.91
N LYS A 361 0.15 -11.29 0.93
CA LYS A 361 0.99 -11.12 -0.26
C LYS A 361 0.37 -10.14 -1.26
N ASP A 362 -0.97 -10.11 -1.36
CA ASP A 362 -1.71 -9.29 -2.32
C ASP A 362 -2.74 -8.40 -1.62
N ILE A 363 -2.32 -7.17 -1.34
CA ILE A 363 -3.16 -6.14 -0.71
C ILE A 363 -4.33 -5.75 -1.63
N SER A 364 -4.10 -5.72 -2.95
CA SER A 364 -5.09 -5.29 -3.94
C SER A 364 -6.25 -6.26 -3.99
N PHE A 365 -5.97 -7.57 -3.97
CA PHE A 365 -6.98 -8.60 -3.89
C PHE A 365 -7.87 -8.44 -2.64
N VAL A 366 -7.26 -8.29 -1.45
CA VAL A 366 -8.03 -8.17 -0.20
C VAL A 366 -8.92 -6.92 -0.21
N LYS A 367 -8.38 -5.78 -0.66
CA LYS A 367 -9.15 -4.52 -0.78
C LYS A 367 -10.28 -4.58 -1.81
N ALA A 368 -10.11 -5.33 -2.88
CA ALA A 368 -11.13 -5.49 -3.92
C ALA A 368 -12.24 -6.46 -3.50
N THR A 369 -11.91 -7.45 -2.65
CA THR A 369 -12.83 -8.54 -2.28
C THR A 369 -13.61 -8.23 -1.00
N TYR A 370 -12.97 -7.60 -0.01
CA TYR A 370 -13.55 -7.37 1.32
C TYR A 370 -13.71 -5.88 1.62
N ILE A 371 -14.69 -5.56 2.48
CA ILE A 371 -14.87 -4.20 2.99
C ILE A 371 -13.71 -3.90 3.95
N THR A 372 -13.03 -2.78 3.73
CA THR A 372 -11.94 -2.30 4.59
C THR A 372 -12.29 -0.92 5.17
N GLN A 373 -12.11 -0.72 6.47
CA GLN A 373 -12.35 0.58 7.10
C GLN A 373 -11.09 1.44 7.22
N ASN A 374 -9.92 0.80 7.30
CA ASN A 374 -8.63 1.47 7.32
C ASN A 374 -7.74 0.94 6.17
N PRO A 375 -7.77 1.58 5.00
CA PRO A 375 -7.03 1.11 3.83
C PRO A 375 -5.49 1.20 3.97
N ASP A 376 -4.98 1.89 5.00
CA ASP A 376 -3.55 2.00 5.27
C ASP A 376 -3.05 0.93 6.27
N ALA A 377 -3.94 0.10 6.86
CA ALA A 377 -3.61 -0.93 7.83
C ALA A 377 -3.26 -2.28 7.17
N PHE A 378 -2.36 -2.25 6.19
CA PHE A 378 -1.88 -3.42 5.46
C PHE A 378 -0.36 -3.46 5.40
N ILE A 379 0.20 -4.65 5.50
CA ILE A 379 1.61 -4.91 5.21
C ILE A 379 1.68 -6.03 4.16
N SER A 380 2.35 -5.73 3.03
CA SER A 380 2.71 -6.76 2.06
C SER A 380 3.87 -7.57 2.63
N THR A 381 3.63 -8.84 2.90
CA THR A 381 4.63 -9.76 3.45
C THR A 381 4.46 -11.16 2.88
N ARG A 382 5.56 -11.90 2.85
CA ARG A 382 5.52 -13.32 2.48
C ARG A 382 4.88 -14.12 3.61
N LEU A 383 3.67 -14.60 3.38
CA LEU A 383 3.03 -15.53 4.30
C LEU A 383 3.63 -16.94 4.17
N PRO A 384 3.69 -17.73 5.26
CA PRO A 384 3.84 -19.17 5.16
C PRO A 384 2.71 -19.78 4.33
N SER A 385 2.91 -20.97 3.78
CA SER A 385 1.81 -21.70 3.14
C SER A 385 0.78 -22.13 4.19
N PHE A 386 -0.47 -21.79 3.96
CA PHE A 386 -1.61 -22.21 4.75
C PHE A 386 -2.44 -23.24 3.95
N ASN A 387 -2.81 -24.35 4.58
CA ASN A 387 -3.65 -25.34 3.93
C ASN A 387 -5.13 -25.01 4.13
N ASP A 388 -5.95 -25.32 3.14
CA ASP A 388 -7.39 -24.98 3.11
C ASP A 388 -8.20 -25.78 4.16
N ASP A 389 -7.68 -26.91 4.68
CA ASP A 389 -8.37 -27.76 5.65
C ASP A 389 -7.92 -27.53 7.11
N LYS A 390 -6.63 -27.39 7.33
CA LYS A 390 -6.02 -27.16 8.65
C LYS A 390 -4.58 -26.71 8.54
N GLY A 391 -4.18 -25.88 9.47
CA GLY A 391 -2.81 -25.37 9.52
C GLY A 391 -2.55 -24.64 10.83
N SER A 392 -1.46 -23.92 10.88
CA SER A 392 -1.12 -23.09 12.02
C SER A 392 -0.60 -21.73 11.58
N VAL A 393 -0.95 -20.71 12.34
CA VAL A 393 -0.36 -19.37 12.26
C VAL A 393 0.36 -19.12 13.58
N VAL A 394 1.61 -18.69 13.49
CA VAL A 394 2.47 -18.39 14.65
C VAL A 394 3.03 -16.99 14.51
N ILE A 395 2.87 -16.16 15.53
CA ILE A 395 3.51 -14.84 15.64
C ILE A 395 4.65 -14.94 16.64
N LEU A 396 5.83 -14.50 16.23
CA LEU A 396 7.06 -14.54 17.04
C LEU A 396 7.58 -13.13 17.26
N ASN A 397 8.25 -12.90 18.40
CA ASN A 397 9.02 -11.68 18.64
C ASN A 397 10.47 -11.81 18.11
N GLU A 398 11.29 -10.79 18.33
CA GLU A 398 12.69 -10.72 17.90
C GLU A 398 13.54 -11.90 18.41
N GLN A 399 13.28 -12.38 19.62
CA GLN A 399 13.97 -13.52 20.22
C GLN A 399 13.41 -14.88 19.78
N GLN A 400 12.48 -14.87 18.80
CA GLN A 400 11.74 -16.03 18.29
C GLN A 400 10.88 -16.74 19.38
N ASN A 401 10.51 -16.04 20.44
CA ASN A 401 9.50 -16.51 21.37
C ASN A 401 8.10 -16.35 20.78
N ILE A 402 7.23 -17.31 21.07
CA ILE A 402 5.85 -17.27 20.59
C ILE A 402 5.10 -16.15 21.32
N VAL A 403 4.58 -15.19 20.53
CA VAL A 403 3.69 -14.13 21.00
C VAL A 403 2.24 -14.62 20.99
N ASP A 404 1.78 -15.19 19.87
CA ASP A 404 0.49 -15.87 19.76
C ASP A 404 0.59 -16.99 18.73
N GLU A 405 -0.28 -18.01 18.90
CA GLU A 405 -0.36 -19.13 17.97
C GLU A 405 -1.79 -19.67 17.89
N VAL A 406 -2.21 -20.03 16.70
CA VAL A 406 -3.46 -20.74 16.48
C VAL A 406 -3.26 -21.90 15.50
N THR A 407 -3.79 -23.08 15.86
CA THR A 407 -3.92 -24.22 14.97
C THR A 407 -5.36 -24.27 14.51
N TYR A 408 -5.62 -23.71 13.33
CA TYR A 408 -6.96 -23.60 12.76
C TYR A 408 -7.40 -24.89 12.06
N SER A 409 -8.71 -25.04 11.88
CA SER A 409 -9.32 -26.07 11.03
C SER A 409 -10.55 -25.50 10.32
N ASP A 410 -10.80 -25.97 9.09
CA ASP A 410 -12.01 -25.73 8.30
C ASP A 410 -13.29 -26.12 9.08
N LYS A 411 -13.19 -27.10 9.99
CA LYS A 411 -14.28 -27.53 10.88
C LYS A 411 -14.70 -26.48 11.90
N TRP A 412 -13.95 -25.40 12.04
CA TRP A 412 -14.32 -24.26 12.90
C TRP A 412 -15.28 -23.30 12.19
N HIS A 413 -15.42 -23.46 10.87
CA HIS A 413 -16.43 -22.73 10.13
C HIS A 413 -17.85 -23.14 10.55
N PHE A 414 -18.76 -22.22 10.37
CA PHE A 414 -20.16 -22.44 10.67
C PHE A 414 -20.75 -23.53 9.75
N THR A 415 -21.28 -24.59 10.34
CA THR A 415 -21.69 -25.84 9.62
C THR A 415 -22.82 -25.67 8.60
N LEU A 416 -23.53 -24.53 8.60
CA LEU A 416 -24.58 -24.24 7.61
C LEU A 416 -24.10 -23.38 6.45
N ILE A 417 -22.81 -23.11 6.35
CA ILE A 417 -22.18 -22.50 5.14
C ILE A 417 -21.78 -23.65 4.22
N ASP A 418 -22.43 -23.76 3.06
CA ASP A 418 -22.19 -24.83 2.10
C ASP A 418 -20.81 -24.75 1.44
N ASN A 419 -20.31 -23.52 1.19
CA ASN A 419 -18.98 -23.27 0.65
C ASN A 419 -18.24 -22.25 1.52
N THR A 420 -17.12 -22.65 2.10
CA THR A 420 -16.27 -21.82 2.97
C THR A 420 -15.15 -21.11 2.24
N GLU A 421 -15.05 -21.28 0.92
CA GLU A 421 -14.12 -20.54 0.08
C GLU A 421 -14.39 -19.02 0.17
N GLY A 422 -13.37 -18.24 0.47
CA GLY A 422 -13.49 -16.79 0.69
C GLY A 422 -14.13 -16.38 2.03
N VAL A 423 -14.32 -17.33 2.97
CA VAL A 423 -14.85 -17.03 4.30
C VAL A 423 -13.73 -17.05 5.33
N ALA A 424 -13.50 -15.91 5.98
CA ALA A 424 -12.49 -15.81 7.04
C ALA A 424 -12.98 -16.41 8.37
N LEU A 425 -12.05 -16.92 9.16
CA LEU A 425 -12.25 -17.25 10.56
C LEU A 425 -11.93 -16.04 11.43
N GLU A 426 -12.90 -15.55 12.19
CA GLU A 426 -12.79 -14.43 13.10
C GLU A 426 -12.65 -14.87 14.56
N ARG A 427 -11.75 -14.22 15.30
CA ARG A 427 -11.67 -14.35 16.77
C ARG A 427 -12.87 -13.66 17.43
N ILE A 428 -13.54 -14.36 18.36
CA ILE A 428 -14.73 -13.86 19.06
C ILE A 428 -14.34 -12.86 20.16
N THR A 429 -13.32 -13.16 20.95
CA THR A 429 -12.83 -12.25 21.99
C THR A 429 -11.31 -12.21 22.04
N TYR A 430 -10.74 -11.00 22.12
CA TYR A 430 -9.29 -10.82 22.17
C TYR A 430 -8.64 -11.44 23.42
N ASN A 431 -9.37 -11.57 24.52
CA ASN A 431 -8.90 -12.13 25.78
C ASN A 431 -9.12 -13.64 25.89
N GLY A 432 -9.86 -14.25 24.95
CA GLY A 432 -10.08 -15.68 24.90
C GLY A 432 -8.85 -16.45 24.44
N PRO A 433 -8.75 -17.76 24.79
CA PRO A 433 -7.63 -18.60 24.36
C PRO A 433 -7.56 -18.73 22.84
N SER A 434 -6.39 -18.51 22.24
CA SER A 434 -6.18 -18.61 20.80
C SER A 434 -6.40 -20.01 20.24
N GLN A 435 -6.07 -21.05 21.03
CA GLN A 435 -6.20 -22.46 20.64
C GLN A 435 -7.61 -23.05 20.87
N SER A 436 -8.54 -22.26 21.42
CA SER A 436 -9.91 -22.75 21.66
C SER A 436 -10.76 -22.55 20.42
N ALA A 437 -11.25 -23.63 19.82
CA ALA A 437 -12.21 -23.58 18.71
C ALA A 437 -13.45 -22.73 19.04
N GLY A 438 -13.88 -22.70 20.30
CA GLY A 438 -15.03 -21.88 20.76
C GLY A 438 -14.75 -20.37 20.79
N ASN A 439 -13.49 -19.92 20.54
CA ASN A 439 -13.14 -18.52 20.41
C ASN A 439 -13.00 -18.07 18.94
N TRP A 440 -13.40 -18.93 17.99
CA TRP A 440 -13.36 -18.66 16.55
C TRP A 440 -14.70 -18.95 15.90
N HIS A 441 -15.04 -18.17 14.89
CA HIS A 441 -16.25 -18.36 14.11
C HIS A 441 -16.07 -17.82 12.70
N SER A 442 -16.85 -18.32 11.75
CA SER A 442 -16.90 -17.72 10.39
C SER A 442 -17.32 -16.27 10.47
N ALA A 443 -16.70 -15.41 9.67
CA ALA A 443 -17.15 -14.05 9.47
C ALA A 443 -18.60 -14.01 8.99
N ALA A 444 -19.34 -12.98 9.42
CA ALA A 444 -20.77 -12.88 9.12
C ALA A 444 -21.02 -12.58 7.63
N THR A 445 -22.13 -13.13 7.11
CA THR A 445 -22.62 -12.83 5.76
C THR A 445 -22.82 -11.32 5.52
N SER A 446 -23.33 -10.61 6.53
CA SER A 446 -23.54 -9.15 6.45
C SER A 446 -22.26 -8.33 6.41
N ALA A 447 -21.12 -8.90 6.78
CA ALA A 447 -19.80 -8.30 6.68
C ALA A 447 -19.07 -8.69 5.37
N GLY A 448 -19.71 -9.47 4.50
CA GLY A 448 -19.10 -9.97 3.27
C GLY A 448 -18.09 -11.09 3.50
N TYR A 449 -18.24 -11.85 4.58
CA TYR A 449 -17.41 -12.99 4.96
C TYR A 449 -15.96 -12.67 5.36
N GLY A 450 -15.67 -11.39 5.68
CA GLY A 450 -14.39 -10.94 6.21
C GLY A 450 -14.49 -9.51 6.75
N THR A 451 -13.65 -9.18 7.74
CA THR A 451 -13.59 -7.85 8.38
C THR A 451 -12.16 -7.30 8.46
N PRO A 452 -11.38 -7.36 7.36
CA PRO A 452 -10.01 -6.88 7.40
C PRO A 452 -9.94 -5.38 7.74
N THR A 453 -9.02 -5.02 8.65
CA THR A 453 -8.71 -3.66 9.13
C THR A 453 -9.68 -3.06 10.14
N TYR A 454 -10.65 -3.83 10.62
CA TYR A 454 -11.58 -3.36 11.64
C TYR A 454 -12.09 -4.51 12.52
N LYS A 455 -12.90 -4.15 13.47
CA LYS A 455 -13.43 -5.06 14.49
C LYS A 455 -14.25 -6.19 13.88
N ASN A 456 -13.94 -7.44 14.25
CA ASN A 456 -14.61 -8.64 13.79
C ASN A 456 -16.13 -8.59 13.94
N SER A 457 -16.85 -9.09 12.96
CA SER A 457 -18.32 -9.21 12.97
C SER A 457 -18.83 -10.11 14.10
N GLN A 458 -18.02 -11.08 14.50
CA GLN A 458 -18.32 -12.03 15.58
C GLN A 458 -17.82 -11.58 16.97
N TYR A 459 -17.17 -10.41 17.05
CA TYR A 459 -16.62 -9.92 18.30
C TYR A 459 -17.70 -9.73 19.37
N HIS A 460 -17.49 -10.34 20.53
CA HIS A 460 -18.41 -10.28 21.66
C HIS A 460 -17.66 -9.95 22.98
N VAL A 461 -18.18 -8.98 23.71
CA VAL A 461 -17.85 -8.73 25.12
C VAL A 461 -19.02 -9.26 25.94
N ASN A 462 -18.77 -10.02 27.01
CA ASN A 462 -19.80 -10.56 27.89
C ASN A 462 -20.61 -9.42 28.58
N GLU A 463 -21.50 -8.79 27.82
CA GLU A 463 -22.56 -7.93 28.34
C GLU A 463 -23.89 -8.62 28.03
N GLU A 464 -24.78 -8.70 29.02
CA GLU A 464 -26.14 -9.26 28.88
C GLU A 464 -26.99 -8.39 27.96
N VAL A 465 -26.86 -8.55 26.65
CA VAL A 465 -27.71 -7.87 25.66
C VAL A 465 -28.77 -8.84 25.19
N GLN A 466 -30.05 -8.53 25.46
CA GLN A 466 -31.17 -9.26 24.84
C GLN A 466 -31.18 -8.99 23.35
N GLY A 467 -31.08 -10.04 22.54
CA GLY A 467 -31.06 -9.92 21.07
C GLY A 467 -32.28 -9.18 20.54
N ASP A 468 -32.04 -8.19 19.69
CA ASP A 468 -33.07 -7.35 19.09
C ASP A 468 -32.88 -7.26 17.57
N LEU A 469 -33.98 -6.97 16.87
CA LEU A 469 -34.01 -6.73 15.43
C LEU A 469 -34.96 -5.54 15.16
N LYS A 470 -34.45 -4.52 14.50
CA LYS A 470 -35.17 -3.26 14.20
C LYS A 470 -35.06 -2.90 12.74
N ILE A 471 -36.03 -2.14 12.25
CA ILE A 471 -36.03 -1.62 10.89
C ILE A 471 -35.94 -0.10 10.90
N SER A 472 -35.27 0.47 9.90
CA SER A 472 -35.20 1.91 9.69
C SER A 472 -34.94 2.23 8.20
N PRO A 473 -35.71 3.14 7.57
CA PRO A 473 -36.98 3.70 8.05
C PRO A 473 -38.13 2.67 8.00
N GLU A 474 -39.23 2.95 8.69
CA GLU A 474 -40.48 2.15 8.62
C GLU A 474 -41.31 2.42 7.36
N ILE A 475 -40.99 3.50 6.64
CA ILE A 475 -41.61 3.86 5.36
C ILE A 475 -40.49 4.00 4.34
N VAL A 476 -40.55 3.22 3.27
CA VAL A 476 -39.60 3.26 2.18
C VAL A 476 -40.23 3.74 0.89
N SER A 477 -39.50 4.51 0.11
CA SER A 477 -39.92 5.09 -1.17
C SER A 477 -38.84 4.86 -2.22
N PRO A 478 -38.71 3.66 -2.78
CA PRO A 478 -37.63 3.30 -3.69
C PRO A 478 -37.82 3.93 -5.08
N ASP A 479 -37.58 5.23 -5.19
CA ASP A 479 -37.67 6.04 -6.41
C ASP A 479 -36.29 6.54 -6.91
N ASN A 480 -35.21 6.16 -6.21
CA ASN A 480 -33.81 6.52 -6.47
C ASN A 480 -33.52 8.04 -6.34
N ASP A 481 -34.24 8.73 -5.46
CA ASP A 481 -33.97 10.14 -5.14
C ASP A 481 -32.88 10.31 -4.05
N GLY A 482 -32.41 9.19 -3.47
CA GLY A 482 -31.41 9.14 -2.41
C GLY A 482 -31.99 9.25 -1.00
N GLN A 483 -33.32 9.33 -0.83
CA GLN A 483 -34.00 9.39 0.46
C GLN A 483 -34.97 8.21 0.60
N ASP A 484 -34.80 7.44 1.67
CA ASP A 484 -35.67 6.32 2.02
C ASP A 484 -35.86 5.27 0.91
N ASP A 485 -34.88 5.16 0.00
CA ASP A 485 -34.90 4.20 -1.11
C ASP A 485 -34.87 2.73 -0.67
N PHE A 486 -34.46 2.48 0.55
CA PHE A 486 -34.36 1.14 1.14
C PHE A 486 -34.55 1.17 2.65
N CYS A 487 -34.92 0.00 3.18
CA CYS A 487 -34.96 -0.26 4.62
C CYS A 487 -33.72 -1.01 5.06
N THR A 488 -33.07 -0.60 6.16
CA THR A 488 -32.13 -1.39 6.91
C THR A 488 -32.84 -2.20 7.98
N ILE A 489 -32.43 -3.46 8.13
CA ILE A 489 -32.91 -4.40 9.13
C ILE A 489 -31.73 -4.64 10.06
N ASP A 490 -31.61 -3.80 11.08
CA ASP A 490 -30.51 -3.82 12.04
C ASP A 490 -30.72 -4.92 13.08
N TYR A 491 -29.69 -5.68 13.38
CA TYR A 491 -29.74 -6.71 14.42
C TYR A 491 -28.62 -6.53 15.45
N ASN A 492 -28.94 -6.96 16.70
CA ASN A 492 -28.00 -7.01 17.81
C ASN A 492 -28.28 -8.27 18.63
N PHE A 493 -27.40 -9.26 18.58
CA PHE A 493 -27.55 -10.55 19.25
C PHE A 493 -26.54 -10.71 20.39
N PRO A 494 -26.95 -11.42 21.48
CA PRO A 494 -26.12 -11.56 22.69
C PRO A 494 -24.91 -12.48 22.50
N GLU A 495 -24.95 -13.38 21.55
CA GLU A 495 -23.89 -14.36 21.28
C GLU A 495 -23.62 -14.43 19.77
N PRO A 496 -22.41 -14.82 19.33
CA PRO A 496 -22.15 -15.10 17.92
C PRO A 496 -22.84 -16.39 17.46
N GLY A 497 -22.94 -16.58 16.14
CA GLY A 497 -23.43 -17.81 15.53
C GLY A 497 -24.95 -17.91 15.41
N TYR A 498 -25.67 -16.80 15.51
CA TYR A 498 -27.07 -16.77 15.08
C TYR A 498 -27.17 -16.88 13.56
N VAL A 499 -28.20 -17.58 13.11
CA VAL A 499 -28.58 -17.70 11.70
C VAL A 499 -29.93 -17.06 11.49
N ALA A 500 -30.07 -16.24 10.46
CA ALA A 500 -31.30 -15.56 10.13
C ALA A 500 -31.90 -16.06 8.82
N ASN A 501 -33.21 -16.34 8.86
CA ASN A 501 -34.06 -16.39 7.68
C ASN A 501 -34.95 -15.16 7.67
N ILE A 502 -34.89 -14.36 6.61
CA ILE A 502 -35.70 -13.14 6.48
C ILE A 502 -36.60 -13.26 5.26
N THR A 503 -37.89 -13.18 5.49
CA THR A 503 -38.92 -13.31 4.46
C THR A 503 -39.81 -12.08 4.46
N ILE A 504 -40.14 -11.55 3.29
CA ILE A 504 -41.06 -10.44 3.15
C ILE A 504 -42.42 -10.97 2.72
N PHE A 505 -43.47 -10.56 3.44
CA PHE A 505 -44.86 -10.87 3.12
C PHE A 505 -45.64 -9.60 2.79
N ASP A 506 -46.64 -9.69 1.93
CA ASP A 506 -47.64 -8.64 1.73
C ASP A 506 -48.71 -8.66 2.86
N ALA A 507 -49.57 -7.67 2.88
CA ALA A 507 -50.62 -7.54 3.90
C ALA A 507 -51.62 -8.74 3.90
N SER A 508 -51.69 -9.53 2.83
CA SER A 508 -52.50 -10.76 2.78
C SER A 508 -51.78 -11.99 3.31
N GLY A 509 -50.52 -11.84 3.77
CA GLY A 509 -49.70 -12.96 4.24
C GLY A 509 -49.07 -13.78 3.11
N ARG A 510 -49.12 -13.30 1.87
CA ARG A 510 -48.45 -13.95 0.76
C ARG A 510 -46.99 -13.55 0.73
N ARG A 511 -46.08 -14.53 0.66
CA ARG A 511 -44.66 -14.29 0.51
C ARG A 511 -44.37 -13.62 -0.84
N VAL A 512 -43.65 -12.50 -0.79
CA VAL A 512 -43.20 -11.73 -1.97
C VAL A 512 -41.70 -11.80 -2.21
N ARG A 513 -40.89 -12.10 -1.17
CA ARG A 513 -39.43 -12.29 -1.31
C ARG A 513 -38.86 -13.12 -0.16
N TYR A 514 -37.94 -14.01 -0.46
CA TYR A 514 -36.92 -14.48 0.49
C TYR A 514 -35.74 -13.53 0.45
N LEU A 515 -35.63 -12.66 1.44
CA LEU A 515 -34.53 -11.67 1.48
C LEU A 515 -33.23 -12.32 1.88
N GLN A 516 -33.27 -13.20 2.90
CA GLN A 516 -32.11 -13.96 3.36
C GLN A 516 -32.53 -15.40 3.71
N ARG A 517 -31.63 -16.35 3.42
CA ARG A 517 -31.78 -17.75 3.79
C ARG A 517 -30.49 -18.23 4.46
N ASN A 518 -30.60 -18.78 5.65
CA ASN A 518 -29.48 -19.31 6.42
C ASN A 518 -28.31 -18.32 6.54
N ALA A 519 -28.60 -17.02 6.63
CA ALA A 519 -27.58 -16.00 6.73
C ALA A 519 -26.93 -16.03 8.12
N LEU A 520 -25.64 -16.27 8.18
CA LEU A 520 -24.88 -16.18 9.42
C LEU A 520 -24.84 -14.72 9.90
N CYS A 521 -25.26 -14.47 11.12
CA CYS A 521 -25.23 -13.16 11.75
C CYS A 521 -24.04 -13.04 12.69
N GLY A 522 -23.38 -11.89 12.68
CA GLY A 522 -22.50 -11.46 13.75
C GLY A 522 -23.27 -11.08 15.01
N THR A 523 -22.59 -10.54 16.00
CA THR A 523 -23.26 -9.97 17.19
C THR A 523 -24.02 -8.68 16.86
N LYS A 524 -23.57 -7.92 15.87
CA LYS A 524 -24.25 -6.72 15.30
C LYS A 524 -24.08 -6.70 13.80
N GLY A 525 -25.07 -6.16 13.09
CA GLY A 525 -25.03 -5.97 11.66
C GLY A 525 -26.39 -5.58 11.11
N ASN A 526 -26.50 -5.51 9.80
CA ASN A 526 -27.76 -5.20 9.14
C ASN A 526 -27.94 -5.99 7.83
N PHE A 527 -29.19 -6.12 7.43
CA PHE A 527 -29.60 -6.51 6.06
C PHE A 527 -30.34 -5.35 5.42
N ARG A 528 -30.53 -5.39 4.13
CA ARG A 528 -31.16 -4.30 3.38
C ARG A 528 -32.26 -4.82 2.48
N TRP A 529 -33.39 -4.11 2.45
CA TRP A 529 -34.47 -4.38 1.50
C TRP A 529 -34.82 -3.13 0.71
N ASP A 530 -34.88 -3.27 -0.59
CA ASP A 530 -35.02 -2.24 -1.62
C ASP A 530 -36.46 -2.14 -2.19
N GLY A 531 -37.44 -2.75 -1.54
CA GLY A 531 -38.83 -2.77 -2.01
C GLY A 531 -39.10 -3.66 -3.21
N LEU A 532 -38.12 -4.45 -3.66
CA LEU A 532 -38.27 -5.39 -4.77
C LEU A 532 -38.77 -6.76 -4.30
N GLY A 533 -39.48 -7.46 -5.19
CA GLY A 533 -39.88 -8.84 -4.99
C GLY A 533 -38.86 -9.88 -5.42
N GLU A 534 -39.20 -11.17 -5.36
CA GLU A 534 -38.31 -12.32 -5.63
C GLU A 534 -37.59 -12.27 -6.98
N LYS A 535 -38.25 -11.72 -8.02
CA LYS A 535 -37.70 -11.59 -9.37
C LYS A 535 -37.18 -10.20 -9.68
N ASN A 536 -36.80 -9.43 -8.63
CA ASN A 536 -36.38 -8.02 -8.73
C ASN A 536 -37.44 -7.10 -9.39
N GLN A 537 -38.71 -7.48 -9.37
CA GLN A 537 -39.79 -6.62 -9.82
C GLN A 537 -40.21 -5.64 -8.72
N PRO A 538 -40.52 -4.37 -9.04
CA PRO A 538 -41.12 -3.44 -8.09
C PRO A 538 -42.42 -3.99 -7.52
N LEU A 539 -42.57 -3.92 -6.20
CA LEU A 539 -43.78 -4.31 -5.50
C LEU A 539 -44.80 -3.15 -5.47
N ALA A 540 -46.05 -3.46 -5.27
CA ALA A 540 -47.13 -2.46 -5.16
C ALA A 540 -46.98 -1.65 -3.87
N MET A 541 -47.45 -0.40 -3.85
CA MET A 541 -47.54 0.39 -2.60
C MET A 541 -48.45 -0.31 -1.60
N GLY A 542 -48.09 -0.26 -0.34
CA GLY A 542 -48.86 -0.88 0.73
C GLY A 542 -48.03 -1.30 1.92
N VAL A 543 -48.67 -1.99 2.85
CA VAL A 543 -48.01 -2.55 4.06
C VAL A 543 -47.44 -3.92 3.71
N TYR A 544 -46.20 -4.10 4.17
CA TYR A 544 -45.48 -5.36 4.12
C TYR A 544 -45.04 -5.76 5.51
N ILE A 545 -44.76 -7.04 5.70
CA ILE A 545 -44.24 -7.58 6.95
C ILE A 545 -42.89 -8.22 6.67
N ILE A 546 -41.87 -7.69 7.31
CA ILE A 546 -40.56 -8.34 7.40
C ILE A 546 -40.65 -9.36 8.52
N PHE A 547 -40.64 -10.64 8.18
CA PHE A 547 -40.60 -11.75 9.11
C PHE A 547 -39.19 -12.29 9.16
N ALA A 548 -38.54 -12.15 10.32
CA ALA A 548 -37.23 -12.70 10.56
C ALA A 548 -37.31 -13.81 11.61
N GLU A 549 -36.83 -14.99 11.26
CA GLU A 549 -36.63 -16.11 12.15
C GLU A 549 -35.15 -16.30 12.38
N VAL A 550 -34.69 -16.19 13.63
CA VAL A 550 -33.29 -16.35 13.99
C VAL A 550 -33.14 -17.53 14.94
N PHE A 551 -32.08 -18.29 14.74
CA PHE A 551 -31.81 -19.49 15.55
C PHE A 551 -30.32 -19.69 15.78
N THR A 552 -30.00 -20.37 16.89
CA THR A 552 -28.65 -20.77 17.26
C THR A 552 -28.41 -22.24 16.95
N LEU A 553 -27.17 -22.67 16.86
CA LEU A 553 -26.80 -24.10 16.76
C LEU A 553 -27.32 -24.94 17.92
N LYS A 554 -27.65 -24.33 19.06
CA LYS A 554 -28.24 -25.00 20.23
C LYS A 554 -29.77 -25.14 20.14
N GLY A 555 -30.38 -24.82 18.99
CA GLY A 555 -31.81 -24.91 18.75
C GLY A 555 -32.68 -23.84 19.42
N LYS A 556 -32.07 -22.77 19.99
CA LYS A 556 -32.85 -21.59 20.42
C LYS A 556 -33.29 -20.80 19.20
N THR A 557 -34.58 -20.46 19.14
CA THR A 557 -35.19 -19.68 18.05
C THR A 557 -35.82 -18.40 18.61
N LYS A 558 -35.79 -17.33 17.81
CA LYS A 558 -36.53 -16.09 18.08
C LYS A 558 -37.12 -15.57 16.78
N GLN A 559 -38.38 -15.14 16.82
CA GLN A 559 -39.10 -14.61 15.65
C GLN A 559 -39.39 -13.14 15.86
N PHE A 560 -39.24 -12.36 14.80
CA PHE A 560 -39.56 -10.94 14.72
C PHE A 560 -40.54 -10.70 13.59
N LYS A 561 -41.53 -9.85 13.83
CA LYS A 561 -42.50 -9.41 12.84
C LYS A 561 -42.51 -7.89 12.82
N LEU A 562 -41.97 -7.31 11.77
CA LEU A 562 -41.76 -5.87 11.67
C LEU A 562 -42.57 -5.34 10.50
N PRO A 563 -43.60 -4.51 10.75
CA PRO A 563 -44.37 -3.89 9.69
C PRO A 563 -43.56 -2.79 9.00
N ILE A 564 -43.68 -2.70 7.68
CA ILE A 564 -43.05 -1.65 6.87
C ILE A 564 -44.01 -1.19 5.80
N VAL A 565 -43.98 0.08 5.45
CA VAL A 565 -44.80 0.67 4.41
C VAL A 565 -43.95 0.94 3.17
N LEU A 566 -44.35 0.39 2.04
CA LEU A 566 -43.82 0.75 0.74
C LEU A 566 -44.67 1.88 0.15
N ALA A 567 -44.11 3.06 0.04
CA ALA A 567 -44.72 4.24 -0.54
C ALA A 567 -44.03 4.58 -1.89
N ARG A 568 -44.63 5.48 -2.64
CA ARG A 568 -43.98 6.21 -3.75
C ARG A 568 -44.31 7.67 -3.58
N ARG A 569 -43.34 8.53 -3.66
CA ARG A 569 -43.59 9.97 -3.79
C ARG A 569 -44.14 10.21 -5.20
N ASN A 570 -45.27 10.92 -5.27
CA ASN A 570 -45.88 11.37 -6.54
C ASN A 570 -45.07 12.55 -7.10
#